data_ea753e2bc58bf347322896c9ed54f6d4
#
_entry.id   ea753e2bc58bf347322896c9ed54f6d4
#
_cell.length_a   1.000
_cell.length_b   1.000
_cell.length_c   1.000
_cell.angle_alpha   90.00
_cell.angle_beta   90.00
_cell.angle_gamma   90.00
#
_symmetry.space_group_name_H-M   'P 1'
#
loop_
_entity.id
_entity.type
_entity.pdbx_description
1 polymer ?
#
loop_
_entity_poly.entity_id
_entity_poly.type
_entity_poly.pdbx_seq_one_letter_code
_entity_poly.pdbx_strand_id
1 'polypeptide(L)'
;IHNLGAEACTVITAVTAQNSLGVQEINAVNNDILLSQFTSLESDKTPQVIKIGLLANTEQVELVADKLESYKATWPCPPKVVYDPVAVASSGDNLTEEDILEPIKQKLFPLVDVLTPNNKELQQLTGVYVFSWDCMENAAIQALNLGVKAVVIKGGHIDIYPDKCVDYCFDGENHNWLASDKIDT
;
A
#
# COMPACT_ATOMS: atom_id res chain seq x y z
N ILE A 1 13.70 -7.56 3.59
CA ILE A 1 13.72 -6.96 4.93
C ILE A 1 14.94 -7.46 5.69
N HIS A 2 15.19 -8.78 5.81
CA HIS A 2 16.36 -9.33 6.53
C HIS A 2 17.69 -8.79 6.00
N ASN A 3 17.85 -8.64 4.70
CA ASN A 3 19.07 -8.07 4.08
C ASN A 3 19.32 -6.61 4.46
N LEU A 4 18.30 -5.93 4.99
CA LEU A 4 18.39 -4.56 5.51
C LEU A 4 18.53 -4.50 7.04
N GLY A 5 18.80 -5.64 7.70
CA GLY A 5 18.98 -5.72 9.14
C GLY A 5 17.69 -5.61 9.97
N ALA A 6 16.51 -5.81 9.36
CA ALA A 6 15.24 -5.78 10.06
C ALA A 6 14.59 -7.17 10.13
N GLU A 7 13.86 -7.44 11.21
CA GLU A 7 13.04 -8.63 11.36
C GLU A 7 11.66 -8.38 10.75
N ALA A 8 11.06 -9.41 10.13
CA ALA A 8 9.73 -9.34 9.55
C ALA A 8 8.82 -10.41 10.14
N CYS A 9 7.65 -9.99 10.60
CA CYS A 9 6.52 -10.84 10.93
C CYS A 9 5.38 -10.58 9.95
N THR A 10 4.52 -11.57 9.72
CA THR A 10 3.49 -11.49 8.70
C THR A 10 2.12 -11.81 9.27
N VAL A 11 1.12 -11.02 8.90
CA VAL A 11 -0.31 -11.30 9.06
C VAL A 11 -0.86 -11.60 7.65
N ILE A 12 -1.38 -12.80 7.45
CA ILE A 12 -1.92 -13.24 6.15
C ILE A 12 -3.36 -12.77 6.01
N THR A 13 -3.65 -11.96 5.00
CA THR A 13 -4.97 -11.43 4.70
C THR A 13 -5.72 -12.25 3.66
N ALA A 14 -5.00 -12.83 2.70
CA ALA A 14 -5.56 -13.68 1.67
C ALA A 14 -4.56 -14.75 1.21
N VAL A 15 -5.08 -15.83 0.65
CA VAL A 15 -4.30 -16.86 -0.06
C VAL A 15 -4.77 -16.86 -1.51
N THR A 16 -3.83 -16.77 -2.45
CA THR A 16 -4.11 -16.78 -3.89
C THR A 16 -3.57 -18.02 -4.56
N ALA A 17 -4.34 -18.61 -5.47
CA ALA A 17 -3.86 -19.53 -6.48
C ALA A 17 -3.49 -18.72 -7.73
N GLN A 18 -2.20 -18.39 -7.88
CA GLN A 18 -1.72 -17.45 -8.88
C GLN A 18 -0.44 -17.93 -9.54
N ASN A 19 -0.29 -17.65 -10.82
CA ASN A 19 0.93 -17.85 -11.59
C ASN A 19 1.19 -16.66 -12.55
N SER A 20 2.17 -16.79 -13.44
CA SER A 20 2.50 -15.72 -14.41
C SER A 20 1.42 -15.45 -15.46
N LEU A 21 0.43 -16.33 -15.59
CA LEU A 21 -0.67 -16.21 -16.56
C LEU A 21 -1.92 -15.55 -15.95
N GLY A 22 -2.05 -15.50 -14.61
CA GLY A 22 -3.20 -14.90 -13.97
C GLY A 22 -3.50 -15.46 -12.57
N VAL A 23 -4.60 -14.98 -12.02
CA VAL A 23 -5.15 -15.38 -10.72
C VAL A 23 -6.32 -16.32 -10.96
N GLN A 24 -6.20 -17.57 -10.50
CA GLN A 24 -7.23 -18.60 -10.64
C GLN A 24 -8.25 -18.53 -9.49
N GLU A 25 -7.76 -18.23 -8.28
CA GLU A 25 -8.62 -18.18 -7.08
C GLU A 25 -8.01 -17.28 -6.01
N ILE A 26 -8.87 -16.59 -5.27
CA ILE A 26 -8.52 -15.79 -4.10
C ILE A 26 -9.39 -16.23 -2.95
N ASN A 27 -8.78 -16.57 -1.83
CA ASN A 27 -9.48 -16.90 -0.59
C ASN A 27 -9.07 -15.90 0.50
N ALA A 28 -9.99 -15.01 0.87
CA ALA A 28 -9.78 -14.10 1.99
C ALA A 28 -9.72 -14.89 3.30
N VAL A 29 -8.72 -14.59 4.12
CA VAL A 29 -8.68 -15.11 5.50
C VAL A 29 -9.82 -14.49 6.29
N ASN A 30 -10.60 -15.29 7.00
CA ASN A 30 -11.70 -14.78 7.81
C ASN A 30 -11.20 -13.91 8.98
N ASN A 31 -12.05 -13.01 9.45
CA ASN A 31 -11.69 -12.00 10.44
C ASN A 31 -11.30 -12.60 11.80
N ASP A 32 -11.84 -13.75 12.20
CA ASP A 32 -11.46 -14.40 13.46
C ASP A 32 -10.01 -14.88 13.42
N ILE A 33 -9.60 -15.49 12.31
CA ILE A 33 -8.21 -15.91 12.10
C ILE A 33 -7.29 -14.68 11.93
N LEU A 34 -7.73 -13.65 11.20
CA LEU A 34 -6.98 -12.43 11.04
C LEU A 34 -6.71 -11.75 12.39
N LEU A 35 -7.73 -11.62 13.24
CA LEU A 35 -7.61 -11.09 14.59
C LEU A 35 -6.69 -11.95 15.47
N SER A 36 -6.79 -13.29 15.36
CA SER A 36 -5.93 -14.21 16.10
C SER A 36 -4.44 -14.07 15.71
N GLN A 37 -4.15 -13.85 14.42
CA GLN A 37 -2.79 -13.58 13.97
C GLN A 37 -2.24 -12.26 14.57
N PHE A 38 -3.03 -11.18 14.57
CA PHE A 38 -2.65 -9.94 15.25
C PHE A 38 -2.35 -10.17 16.73
N THR A 39 -3.27 -10.80 17.45
CA THR A 39 -3.13 -11.08 18.89
C THR A 39 -1.88 -11.90 19.18
N SER A 40 -1.60 -12.90 18.36
CA SER A 40 -0.41 -13.74 18.50
C SER A 40 0.88 -12.93 18.36
N LEU A 41 0.98 -12.06 17.35
CA LEU A 41 2.14 -11.21 17.14
C LEU A 41 2.28 -10.13 18.22
N GLU A 42 1.19 -9.48 18.61
CA GLU A 42 1.15 -8.45 19.64
C GLU A 42 1.64 -8.97 21.02
N SER A 43 1.42 -10.25 21.31
CA SER A 43 1.86 -10.87 22.57
C SER A 43 3.38 -11.10 22.66
N ASP A 44 4.06 -11.08 21.51
CA ASP A 44 5.52 -11.35 21.42
C ASP A 44 6.31 -10.10 21.02
N LYS A 45 5.80 -9.29 20.07
CA LYS A 45 6.54 -8.21 19.44
C LYS A 45 5.73 -6.94 19.21
N THR A 46 6.40 -5.79 19.37
CA THR A 46 5.86 -4.49 19.02
C THR A 46 6.52 -4.02 17.72
N PRO A 47 5.81 -3.97 16.58
CA PRO A 47 6.38 -3.52 15.33
C PRO A 47 6.69 -2.02 15.36
N GLN A 48 7.79 -1.61 14.75
CA GLN A 48 8.12 -0.21 14.49
C GLN A 48 7.45 0.31 13.22
N VAL A 49 7.22 -0.60 12.26
CA VAL A 49 6.59 -0.29 10.97
C VAL A 49 5.62 -1.42 10.61
N ILE A 50 4.46 -1.06 10.11
CA ILE A 50 3.49 -1.98 9.52
C ILE A 50 3.38 -1.65 8.03
N LYS A 51 3.71 -2.62 7.16
CA LYS A 51 3.41 -2.53 5.74
C LYS A 51 2.10 -3.28 5.47
N ILE A 52 1.14 -2.59 4.87
CA ILE A 52 -0.12 -3.16 4.41
C ILE A 52 -0.01 -3.31 2.89
N GLY A 53 -0.33 -4.48 2.38
CA GLY A 53 -0.49 -4.77 0.97
C GLY A 53 -1.95 -5.10 0.67
N LEU A 54 -2.20 -6.33 0.16
CA LEU A 54 -3.53 -6.78 -0.20
C LEU A 54 -4.47 -6.85 1.01
N LEU A 55 -5.62 -6.18 0.89
CA LEU A 55 -6.81 -6.38 1.71
C LEU A 55 -7.93 -6.86 0.77
N ALA A 56 -8.56 -7.98 1.06
CA ALA A 56 -9.45 -8.65 0.10
C ALA A 56 -10.86 -8.07 0.08
N ASN A 57 -11.35 -7.55 1.21
CA ASN A 57 -12.72 -7.07 1.39
C ASN A 57 -12.81 -5.91 2.39
N THR A 58 -13.99 -5.30 2.46
CA THR A 58 -14.28 -4.16 3.33
C THR A 58 -14.10 -4.50 4.82
N GLU A 59 -14.52 -5.68 5.25
CA GLU A 59 -14.41 -6.10 6.66
C GLU A 59 -12.96 -6.18 7.11
N GLN A 60 -12.04 -6.60 6.24
CA GLN A 60 -10.61 -6.59 6.54
C GLN A 60 -10.06 -5.17 6.64
N VAL A 61 -10.52 -4.25 5.78
CA VAL A 61 -10.13 -2.82 5.87
C VAL A 61 -10.54 -2.24 7.21
N GLU A 62 -11.77 -2.50 7.63
CA GLU A 62 -12.30 -2.03 8.91
C GLU A 62 -11.52 -2.62 10.09
N LEU A 63 -11.32 -3.92 10.12
CA LEU A 63 -10.56 -4.60 11.17
C LEU A 63 -9.13 -4.05 11.29
N VAL A 64 -8.45 -3.89 10.16
CA VAL A 64 -7.08 -3.35 10.14
C VAL A 64 -7.05 -1.89 10.60
N ALA A 65 -7.99 -1.07 10.15
CA ALA A 65 -8.11 0.32 10.60
C ALA A 65 -8.34 0.41 12.12
N ASP A 66 -9.27 -0.36 12.67
CA ASP A 66 -9.55 -0.42 14.12
C ASP A 66 -8.30 -0.83 14.92
N LYS A 67 -7.51 -1.79 14.41
CA LYS A 67 -6.24 -2.19 15.02
C LYS A 67 -5.23 -1.05 15.02
N LEU A 68 -5.06 -0.36 13.89
CA LEU A 68 -4.14 0.78 13.79
C LEU A 68 -4.55 1.95 14.71
N GLU A 69 -5.85 2.24 14.80
CA GLU A 69 -6.38 3.23 15.73
C GLU A 69 -6.08 2.85 17.19
N SER A 70 -6.30 1.58 17.53
CA SER A 70 -5.98 1.05 18.86
C SER A 70 -4.50 1.22 19.18
N TYR A 71 -3.58 0.92 18.24
CA TYR A 71 -2.13 1.11 18.45
C TYR A 71 -1.78 2.59 18.65
N LYS A 72 -2.38 3.50 17.85
CA LYS A 72 -2.18 4.95 18.02
C LYS A 72 -2.67 5.45 19.37
N ALA A 73 -3.74 4.88 19.91
CA ALA A 73 -4.33 5.29 21.18
C ALA A 73 -3.61 4.72 22.41
N THR A 74 -3.05 3.50 22.30
CA THR A 74 -2.60 2.75 23.48
C THR A 74 -1.09 2.53 23.56
N TRP A 75 -0.37 2.53 22.42
CA TRP A 75 1.06 2.27 22.43
C TRP A 75 1.86 3.57 22.60
N PRO A 76 2.89 3.59 23.46
CA PRO A 76 3.73 4.79 23.67
C PRO A 76 4.44 5.24 22.38
N CYS A 77 4.80 4.28 21.52
CA CYS A 77 5.42 4.52 20.21
C CYS A 77 4.64 3.72 19.16
N PRO A 78 3.56 4.28 18.61
CA PRO A 78 2.79 3.58 17.59
C PRO A 78 3.61 3.39 16.30
N PRO A 79 3.40 2.27 15.58
CA PRO A 79 4.15 1.97 14.37
C PRO A 79 3.87 2.98 13.26
N LYS A 80 4.85 3.20 12.39
CA LYS A 80 4.63 3.87 11.12
C LYS A 80 3.89 2.94 10.16
N VAL A 81 2.96 3.48 9.39
CA VAL A 81 2.11 2.71 8.48
C VAL A 81 2.48 3.02 7.04
N VAL A 82 2.90 2.01 6.30
CA VAL A 82 3.14 2.06 4.86
C VAL A 82 2.03 1.26 4.17
N TYR A 83 1.31 1.88 3.26
CA TYR A 83 0.28 1.20 2.48
C TYR A 83 0.65 1.11 1.00
N ASP A 84 0.70 -0.11 0.50
CA ASP A 84 0.89 -0.44 -0.91
C ASP A 84 -0.47 -0.91 -1.47
N PRO A 85 -1.17 -0.07 -2.25
CA PRO A 85 -2.59 -0.30 -2.59
C PRO A 85 -2.75 -1.36 -3.68
N VAL A 86 -2.34 -2.59 -3.39
CA VAL A 86 -2.43 -3.73 -4.31
C VAL A 86 -3.88 -4.12 -4.51
N ALA A 87 -4.50 -3.61 -5.58
CA ALA A 87 -5.89 -3.93 -5.93
C ALA A 87 -5.99 -4.85 -7.16
N VAL A 88 -4.97 -4.86 -8.01
CA VAL A 88 -4.96 -5.59 -9.27
C VAL A 88 -3.65 -6.36 -9.41
N ALA A 89 -3.73 -7.63 -9.76
CA ALA A 89 -2.56 -8.45 -10.07
C ALA A 89 -1.81 -7.91 -11.30
N SER A 90 -0.54 -8.28 -11.47
CA SER A 90 0.25 -7.93 -12.66
C SER A 90 -0.39 -8.46 -13.97
N SER A 91 -1.17 -9.54 -13.90
CA SER A 91 -1.98 -10.07 -14.99
C SER A 91 -3.19 -9.21 -15.38
N GLY A 92 -3.58 -8.26 -14.53
CA GLY A 92 -4.77 -7.42 -14.72
C GLY A 92 -6.04 -7.90 -14.00
N ASP A 93 -5.96 -9.03 -13.29
CA ASP A 93 -7.09 -9.57 -12.52
C ASP A 93 -7.32 -8.79 -11.23
N ASN A 94 -8.59 -8.54 -10.86
CA ASN A 94 -8.93 -7.91 -9.61
C ASN A 94 -8.61 -8.85 -8.44
N LEU A 95 -7.91 -8.32 -7.44
CA LEU A 95 -7.54 -9.03 -6.21
C LEU A 95 -8.44 -8.69 -5.02
N THR A 96 -9.31 -7.70 -5.19
CA THR A 96 -10.17 -7.16 -4.13
C THR A 96 -11.62 -7.07 -4.62
N GLU A 97 -12.55 -6.96 -3.69
CA GLU A 97 -13.94 -6.63 -4.01
C GLU A 97 -14.07 -5.25 -4.67
N GLU A 98 -15.11 -5.04 -5.49
CA GLU A 98 -15.26 -3.82 -6.29
C GLU A 98 -15.42 -2.55 -5.42
N ASP A 99 -16.05 -2.64 -4.26
CA ASP A 99 -16.41 -1.48 -3.42
C ASP A 99 -15.43 -1.18 -2.28
N ILE A 100 -14.23 -1.82 -2.26
CA ILE A 100 -13.26 -1.66 -1.16
C ILE A 100 -12.61 -0.26 -1.11
N LEU A 101 -12.65 0.50 -2.21
CA LEU A 101 -11.92 1.75 -2.36
C LEU A 101 -12.41 2.84 -1.41
N GLU A 102 -13.72 2.99 -1.26
CA GLU A 102 -14.28 4.00 -0.36
C GLU A 102 -13.99 3.72 1.12
N PRO A 103 -14.15 2.51 1.65
CA PRO A 103 -13.65 2.14 2.98
C PRO A 103 -12.17 2.43 3.20
N ILE A 104 -11.31 2.13 2.22
CA ILE A 104 -9.87 2.45 2.29
C ILE A 104 -9.66 3.95 2.44
N LYS A 105 -10.29 4.77 1.60
CA LYS A 105 -10.16 6.24 1.66
C LYS A 105 -10.64 6.82 2.97
N GLN A 106 -11.76 6.35 3.48
CA GLN A 106 -12.40 6.92 4.67
C GLN A 106 -11.77 6.45 5.97
N LYS A 107 -11.38 5.17 6.07
CA LYS A 107 -10.94 4.57 7.33
C LYS A 107 -9.42 4.34 7.39
N LEU A 108 -8.81 3.94 6.29
CA LEU A 108 -7.40 3.54 6.31
C LEU A 108 -6.46 4.71 6.00
N PHE A 109 -6.73 5.54 4.98
CA PHE A 109 -5.82 6.61 4.56
C PHE A 109 -5.47 7.62 5.66
N PRO A 110 -6.38 8.06 6.57
CA PRO A 110 -6.01 8.94 7.69
C PRO A 110 -5.00 8.32 8.66
N LEU A 111 -4.81 7.00 8.59
CA LEU A 111 -3.89 6.25 9.43
C LEU A 111 -2.54 5.98 8.76
N VAL A 112 -2.44 6.22 7.45
CA VAL A 112 -1.27 5.89 6.63
C VAL A 112 -0.23 7.02 6.69
N ASP A 113 1.01 6.66 7.04
CA ASP A 113 2.14 7.59 6.99
C ASP A 113 2.72 7.69 5.57
N VAL A 114 2.82 6.57 4.84
CA VAL A 114 3.37 6.55 3.47
C VAL A 114 2.50 5.67 2.56
N LEU A 115 2.03 6.23 1.46
CA LEU A 115 1.34 5.52 0.38
C LEU A 115 2.33 5.22 -0.75
N THR A 116 2.34 3.98 -1.30
CA THR A 116 3.31 3.58 -2.34
C THR A 116 2.62 3.07 -3.62
N PRO A 117 1.83 3.88 -4.33
CA PRO A 117 1.08 3.46 -5.50
C PRO A 117 1.96 3.37 -6.74
N ASN A 118 1.64 2.44 -7.64
CA ASN A 118 2.05 2.53 -9.02
C ASN A 118 1.16 3.51 -9.80
N ASN A 119 1.48 3.78 -11.08
CA ASN A 119 0.73 4.76 -11.87
C ASN A 119 -0.76 4.41 -12.05
N LYS A 120 -1.08 3.12 -12.23
CA LYS A 120 -2.47 2.66 -12.37
C LYS A 120 -3.25 2.82 -11.07
N GLU A 121 -2.65 2.42 -9.96
CA GLU A 121 -3.22 2.56 -8.62
C GLU A 121 -3.44 4.04 -8.29
N LEU A 122 -2.44 4.89 -8.56
CA LEU A 122 -2.53 6.33 -8.35
C LEU A 122 -3.67 6.96 -9.14
N GLN A 123 -3.83 6.59 -10.42
CA GLN A 123 -4.96 7.04 -11.25
C GLN A 123 -6.32 6.61 -10.67
N GLN A 124 -6.45 5.39 -10.21
CA GLN A 124 -7.69 4.91 -9.57
C GLN A 124 -8.00 5.67 -8.29
N LEU A 125 -6.98 6.00 -7.49
CA LEU A 125 -7.13 6.71 -6.22
C LEU A 125 -7.46 8.19 -6.41
N THR A 126 -6.80 8.86 -7.36
CA THR A 126 -6.82 10.33 -7.51
C THR A 126 -7.59 10.83 -8.74
N GLY A 127 -7.84 9.95 -9.71
CA GLY A 127 -8.37 10.33 -11.03
C GLY A 127 -7.33 10.97 -11.96
N VAL A 128 -6.09 11.14 -11.52
CA VAL A 128 -5.01 11.79 -12.31
C VAL A 128 -4.21 10.75 -13.07
N TYR A 129 -4.19 10.86 -14.39
CA TYR A 129 -3.31 10.05 -15.24
C TYR A 129 -1.95 10.71 -15.36
N VAL A 130 -0.89 9.95 -15.00
CA VAL A 130 0.48 10.47 -15.00
C VAL A 130 1.19 10.10 -16.29
N PHE A 131 1.51 11.12 -17.09
CA PHE A 131 2.28 11.02 -18.34
C PHE A 131 3.41 12.06 -18.43
N SER A 132 3.55 12.92 -17.43
CA SER A 132 4.61 13.93 -17.31
C SER A 132 4.97 14.17 -15.84
N TRP A 133 6.06 14.90 -15.61
CA TRP A 133 6.50 15.29 -14.26
C TRP A 133 5.46 16.16 -13.55
N ASP A 134 4.90 17.15 -14.26
CA ASP A 134 3.87 18.04 -13.69
C ASP A 134 2.61 17.25 -13.28
N CYS A 135 2.23 16.22 -14.06
CA CYS A 135 1.13 15.34 -13.70
C CYS A 135 1.45 14.52 -12.46
N MET A 136 2.72 14.08 -12.30
CA MET A 136 3.15 13.30 -11.14
C MET A 136 3.10 14.14 -9.85
N GLU A 137 3.58 15.38 -9.90
CA GLU A 137 3.48 16.32 -8.78
C GLU A 137 2.02 16.60 -8.38
N ASN A 138 1.17 16.89 -9.40
CA ASN A 138 -0.26 17.08 -9.15
C ASN A 138 -0.91 15.83 -8.54
N ALA A 139 -0.62 14.64 -9.06
CA ALA A 139 -1.14 13.39 -8.53
C ALA A 139 -0.67 13.12 -7.08
N ALA A 140 0.57 13.49 -6.76
CA ALA A 140 1.09 13.40 -5.39
C ALA A 140 0.31 14.33 -4.43
N ILE A 141 0.04 15.58 -4.84
CA ILE A 141 -0.79 16.53 -4.08
C ILE A 141 -2.20 15.95 -3.86
N GLN A 142 -2.82 15.38 -4.91
CA GLN A 142 -4.13 14.76 -4.80
C GLN A 142 -4.11 13.54 -3.86
N ALA A 143 -3.03 12.74 -3.86
CA ALA A 143 -2.88 11.64 -2.94
C ALA A 143 -2.83 12.10 -1.47
N LEU A 144 -2.10 13.20 -1.18
CA LEU A 144 -2.08 13.76 0.17
C LEU A 144 -3.46 14.28 0.60
N ASN A 145 -4.23 14.86 -0.33
CA ASN A 145 -5.61 15.31 -0.07
C ASN A 145 -6.56 14.16 0.33
N LEU A 146 -6.19 12.90 0.04
CA LEU A 146 -6.93 11.72 0.52
C LEU A 146 -6.66 11.39 2.00
N GLY A 147 -5.73 12.11 2.66
CA GLY A 147 -5.45 11.99 4.09
C GLY A 147 -4.15 11.29 4.44
N VAL A 148 -3.37 10.79 3.47
CA VAL A 148 -2.05 10.20 3.73
C VAL A 148 -1.01 11.30 3.98
N LYS A 149 0.07 11.00 4.75
CA LYS A 149 1.06 12.04 5.12
C LYS A 149 2.17 12.20 4.08
N ALA A 150 2.50 11.13 3.36
CA ALA A 150 3.50 11.14 2.30
C ALA A 150 3.15 10.12 1.21
N VAL A 151 3.67 10.32 0.02
CA VAL A 151 3.49 9.40 -1.10
C VAL A 151 4.83 9.11 -1.77
N VAL A 152 5.01 7.84 -2.16
CA VAL A 152 6.10 7.39 -3.05
C VAL A 152 5.45 6.79 -4.29
N ILE A 153 5.42 7.55 -5.38
CA ILE A 153 4.86 7.11 -6.65
C ILE A 153 5.89 6.26 -7.38
N LYS A 154 5.56 4.98 -7.63
CA LYS A 154 6.43 4.04 -8.34
C LYS A 154 6.42 4.33 -9.83
N GLY A 155 7.57 4.70 -10.39
CA GLY A 155 7.71 5.14 -11.78
C GLY A 155 8.03 4.05 -12.80
N GLY A 156 8.07 2.77 -12.41
CA GLY A 156 8.49 1.66 -13.27
C GLY A 156 7.68 1.47 -14.56
N HIS A 157 6.48 2.05 -14.65
CA HIS A 157 5.61 1.98 -15.83
C HIS A 157 5.38 3.36 -16.49
N ILE A 158 6.22 4.34 -16.17
CA ILE A 158 6.11 5.69 -16.73
C ILE A 158 7.28 5.88 -17.70
N ASP A 159 6.99 5.94 -19.00
CA ASP A 159 8.00 6.07 -20.06
C ASP A 159 8.40 7.54 -20.31
N ILE A 160 8.75 8.29 -19.25
CA ILE A 160 9.31 9.64 -19.40
C ILE A 160 10.80 9.56 -19.79
N TYR A 161 11.51 8.54 -19.29
CA TYR A 161 12.87 8.22 -19.71
C TYR A 161 12.95 6.77 -20.22
N PRO A 162 13.50 6.53 -21.43
CA PRO A 162 13.55 5.19 -22.00
C PRO A 162 14.39 4.20 -21.18
N ASP A 163 15.47 4.71 -20.53
CA ASP A 163 16.47 3.88 -19.86
C ASP A 163 16.42 3.96 -18.32
N LYS A 164 15.47 4.71 -17.75
CA LYS A 164 15.39 4.94 -16.31
C LYS A 164 14.00 4.64 -15.77
N CYS A 165 13.99 4.04 -14.59
CA CYS A 165 12.84 4.01 -13.70
C CYS A 165 13.01 5.13 -12.67
N VAL A 166 12.02 5.99 -12.50
CA VAL A 166 12.12 7.14 -11.61
C VAL A 166 10.92 7.21 -10.69
N ASP A 167 11.15 6.96 -9.40
CA ASP A 167 10.14 7.11 -8.38
C ASP A 167 10.11 8.56 -7.86
N TYR A 168 8.93 9.03 -7.48
CA TYR A 168 8.73 10.36 -6.92
C TYR A 168 8.22 10.30 -5.49
N CYS A 169 8.94 10.93 -4.58
CA CYS A 169 8.60 11.02 -3.16
C CYS A 169 8.14 12.43 -2.83
N PHE A 170 7.02 12.56 -2.09
CA PHE A 170 6.48 13.85 -1.66
C PHE A 170 5.80 13.73 -0.29
N ASP A 171 6.09 14.67 0.64
CA ASP A 171 5.52 14.71 1.99
C ASP A 171 4.67 15.98 2.27
N GLY A 172 4.39 16.74 1.22
CA GLY A 172 3.64 18.01 1.32
C GLY A 172 4.54 19.25 1.37
N GLU A 173 5.78 19.11 1.75
CA GLU A 173 6.77 20.21 1.82
C GLU A 173 8.00 19.90 0.97
N ASN A 174 8.51 18.68 1.08
CA ASN A 174 9.74 18.24 0.42
C ASN A 174 9.43 17.21 -0.66
N HIS A 175 10.16 17.28 -1.76
CA HIS A 175 10.10 16.27 -2.79
C HIS A 175 11.48 15.71 -3.11
N ASN A 176 11.51 14.47 -3.58
CA ASN A 176 12.74 13.82 -4.04
C ASN A 176 12.45 12.86 -5.20
N TRP A 177 13.39 12.76 -6.12
CA TRP A 177 13.36 11.86 -7.26
C TRP A 177 14.40 10.77 -7.07
N LEU A 178 13.96 9.52 -7.13
CA LEU A 178 14.83 8.34 -7.01
C LEU A 178 14.93 7.67 -8.36
N ALA A 179 16.09 7.76 -9.01
CA ALA A 179 16.31 7.18 -10.32
C ALA A 179 17.16 5.91 -10.23
N SER A 180 16.74 4.86 -10.94
CA SER A 180 17.50 3.64 -11.17
C SER A 180 17.52 3.28 -12.65
N ASP A 181 18.44 2.42 -13.06
CA ASP A 181 18.44 1.89 -14.42
C ASP A 181 17.22 0.97 -14.62
N LYS A 182 16.58 1.06 -15.78
CA LYS A 182 15.49 0.18 -16.16
C LYS A 182 16.06 -1.22 -16.40
N ILE A 183 15.45 -2.22 -15.78
CA ILE A 183 15.83 -3.62 -15.99
C ILE A 183 14.89 -4.19 -17.06
N ASP A 184 15.43 -4.69 -18.15
CA ASP A 184 14.66 -5.43 -19.15
C ASP A 184 14.15 -6.73 -18.54
N THR A 185 12.83 -6.88 -18.43
CA THR A 185 12.14 -8.06 -17.89
C THR A 185 11.32 -8.75 -18.97
#